data_3bc1a24bcbb4a6e334bd8fe433640bfa
#
_entry.id   3bc1a24bcbb4a6e334bd8fe433640bfa
#
_cell.length_a   1.000
_cell.length_b   1.000
_cell.length_c   1.000
_cell.angle_alpha   90.00
_cell.angle_beta   90.00
_cell.angle_gamma   90.00
#
_symmetry.space_group_name_H-M   'P 1'
#
loop_
_entity.id
_entity.type
_entity.pdbx_description
1 polymer ?
#
loop_
_entity_poly.entity_id
_entity_poly.type
_entity_poly.pdbx_seq_one_letter_code
_entity_poly.pdbx_strand_id
1 'polypeptide(L)'
;EYNHGNFVSTIAIKAAKAAGLDTALCAAGGFYYRIGQWQKHKSVMEGVEQALAMHFPEKLTNILYEYYGKLRHPQTPESALIHMVDALIVRLDHIKNDVADSEWNHEILIIQTLNELSSSGMYDESGLSMNHFLKIRDYLTKEELLK
;
A
#
# COMPACT_ATOMS: atom_id res chain seq x y z
N GLU A 1 -12.40 3.40 -9.18
CA GLU A 1 -11.63 2.26 -8.64
C GLU A 1 -10.60 1.72 -9.63
N TYR A 2 -10.95 1.63 -10.92
CA TYR A 2 -9.99 1.19 -11.93
C TYR A 2 -8.77 2.12 -12.00
N ASN A 3 -9.00 3.44 -11.98
CA ASN A 3 -7.92 4.42 -12.02
C ASN A 3 -7.07 4.36 -10.74
N HIS A 4 -7.70 4.10 -9.59
CA HIS A 4 -6.99 3.94 -8.33
C HIS A 4 -6.07 2.72 -8.38
N GLY A 5 -6.57 1.57 -8.88
CA GLY A 5 -5.76 0.37 -9.03
C GLY A 5 -4.56 0.57 -9.95
N ASN A 6 -4.75 1.23 -11.09
CA ASN A 6 -3.65 1.55 -11.98
C ASN A 6 -2.61 2.44 -11.33
N PHE A 7 -3.05 3.44 -10.60
CA PHE A 7 -2.17 4.38 -9.89
C PHE A 7 -1.34 3.67 -8.83
N VAL A 8 -2.00 2.89 -7.97
CA VAL A 8 -1.30 2.16 -6.90
C VAL A 8 -0.36 1.11 -7.48
N SER A 9 -0.80 0.40 -8.52
CA SER A 9 0.04 -0.61 -9.19
C SER A 9 1.32 0.03 -9.73
N THR A 10 1.22 1.18 -10.38
CA THR A 10 2.39 1.88 -10.92
C THR A 10 3.39 2.24 -9.83
N ILE A 11 2.91 2.80 -8.72
CA ILE A 11 3.77 3.16 -7.59
C ILE A 11 4.38 1.91 -6.99
N ALA A 12 3.57 0.86 -6.78
CA ALA A 12 4.02 -0.37 -6.14
C ALA A 12 5.10 -1.08 -6.95
N ILE A 13 4.98 -1.12 -8.28
CA ILE A 13 6.00 -1.71 -9.15
C ILE A 13 7.32 -1.00 -8.98
N LYS A 14 7.31 0.33 -9.04
CA LYS A 14 8.55 1.11 -8.96
C LYS A 14 9.18 1.05 -7.59
N ALA A 15 8.38 1.11 -6.53
CA ALA A 15 8.88 0.98 -5.17
C ALA A 15 9.45 -0.41 -4.90
N ALA A 16 8.78 -1.45 -5.38
CA ALA A 16 9.25 -2.84 -5.26
C ALA A 16 10.57 -3.03 -6.00
N LYS A 17 10.68 -2.47 -7.20
CA LYS A 17 11.92 -2.54 -7.97
C LYS A 17 13.07 -1.86 -7.23
N ALA A 18 12.82 -0.69 -6.65
CA ALA A 18 13.83 0.04 -5.88
C ALA A 18 14.30 -0.75 -4.65
N ALA A 19 13.42 -1.50 -4.02
CA ALA A 19 13.71 -2.26 -2.79
C ALA A 19 14.13 -3.71 -3.05
N GLY A 20 14.04 -4.19 -4.30
CA GLY A 20 14.38 -5.58 -4.62
C GLY A 20 13.31 -6.59 -4.23
N LEU A 21 12.06 -6.17 -4.21
CA LEU A 21 10.92 -7.03 -3.89
C LEU A 21 10.30 -7.62 -5.16
N ASP A 22 9.31 -8.51 -4.98
CA ASP A 22 8.61 -9.15 -6.10
C ASP A 22 7.72 -8.14 -6.82
N THR A 23 8.17 -7.65 -7.95
CA THR A 23 7.47 -6.61 -8.71
C THR A 23 6.14 -7.10 -9.29
N ALA A 24 6.09 -8.35 -9.73
CA ALA A 24 4.85 -8.91 -10.29
C ALA A 24 3.77 -9.02 -9.21
N LEU A 25 4.13 -9.49 -8.02
CA LEU A 25 3.20 -9.57 -6.90
C LEU A 25 2.73 -8.18 -6.48
N CYS A 26 3.64 -7.22 -6.39
CA CYS A 26 3.28 -5.86 -6.03
C CYS A 26 2.41 -5.18 -7.09
N ALA A 27 2.64 -5.47 -8.37
CA ALA A 27 1.80 -4.95 -9.45
C ALA A 27 0.36 -5.46 -9.31
N ALA A 28 0.20 -6.77 -9.15
CA ALA A 28 -1.11 -7.38 -8.97
C ALA A 28 -1.76 -6.94 -7.67
N GLY A 29 -1.01 -6.94 -6.58
CA GLY A 29 -1.50 -6.49 -5.28
C GLY A 29 -1.98 -5.05 -5.31
N GLY A 30 -1.20 -4.17 -5.91
CA GLY A 30 -1.57 -2.76 -6.05
C GLY A 30 -2.82 -2.55 -6.89
N PHE A 31 -3.02 -3.38 -7.90
CA PHE A 31 -4.21 -3.28 -8.75
C PHE A 31 -5.45 -3.84 -8.06
N TYR A 32 -5.33 -4.99 -7.39
CA TYR A 32 -6.49 -5.75 -6.92
C TYR A 32 -6.79 -5.65 -5.42
N TYR A 33 -5.94 -5.02 -4.61
CA TYR A 33 -6.07 -5.11 -3.16
C TYR A 33 -7.43 -4.64 -2.62
N ARG A 34 -8.06 -3.70 -3.29
CA ARG A 34 -9.38 -3.17 -2.90
C ARG A 34 -10.52 -3.75 -3.71
N ILE A 35 -10.35 -4.93 -4.31
CA ILE A 35 -11.37 -5.51 -5.20
C ILE A 35 -12.74 -5.63 -4.52
N GLY A 36 -12.78 -5.93 -3.23
CA GLY A 36 -14.02 -6.04 -2.47
C GLY A 36 -14.75 -4.71 -2.29
N GLN A 37 -14.07 -3.60 -2.54
CA GLN A 37 -14.63 -2.26 -2.41
C GLN A 37 -14.91 -1.59 -3.74
N TRP A 38 -14.65 -2.29 -4.86
CA TRP A 38 -14.96 -1.78 -6.19
C TRP A 38 -16.46 -1.66 -6.42
N GLN A 39 -17.23 -2.49 -5.74
CA GLN A 39 -18.67 -2.41 -5.74
C GLN A 39 -19.13 -1.72 -4.47
N LYS A 40 -20.18 -0.94 -4.59
CA LYS A 40 -20.72 -0.19 -3.46
C LYS A 40 -21.07 -1.14 -2.30
N HIS A 41 -20.61 -0.78 -1.10
CA HIS A 41 -20.90 -1.49 0.15
C HIS A 41 -20.21 -2.85 0.32
N LYS A 42 -19.19 -3.15 -0.47
CA LYS A 42 -18.42 -4.38 -0.28
C LYS A 42 -17.35 -4.19 0.80
N SER A 43 -17.14 -5.23 1.58
CA SER A 43 -16.14 -5.26 2.66
C SER A 43 -14.82 -5.88 2.19
N VAL A 44 -13.78 -5.77 3.05
CA VAL A 44 -12.50 -6.45 2.80
C VAL A 44 -12.71 -7.96 2.66
N MET A 45 -13.51 -8.57 3.57
CA MET A 45 -13.76 -10.01 3.53
C MET A 45 -14.47 -10.44 2.25
N GLU A 46 -15.40 -9.65 1.76
CA GLU A 46 -16.06 -9.96 0.50
C GLU A 46 -15.08 -9.95 -0.68
N GLY A 47 -14.09 -9.05 -0.64
CA GLY A 47 -13.02 -9.03 -1.62
C GLY A 47 -12.16 -10.29 -1.56
N VAL A 48 -11.83 -10.75 -0.37
CA VAL A 48 -11.09 -11.99 -0.16
C VAL A 48 -11.87 -13.18 -0.70
N GLU A 49 -13.16 -13.25 -0.39
CA GLU A 49 -14.03 -14.33 -0.89
C GLU A 49 -14.10 -14.33 -2.42
N GLN A 50 -14.20 -13.15 -3.02
CA GLN A 50 -14.18 -13.00 -4.47
C GLN A 50 -12.86 -13.50 -5.08
N ALA A 51 -11.74 -13.13 -4.46
CA ALA A 51 -10.43 -13.57 -4.92
C ALA A 51 -10.27 -15.08 -4.85
N LEU A 52 -10.76 -15.70 -3.77
CA LEU A 52 -10.75 -17.17 -3.64
C LEU A 52 -11.61 -17.82 -4.72
N ALA A 53 -12.79 -17.26 -5.00
CA ALA A 53 -13.67 -17.77 -6.04
C ALA A 53 -13.05 -17.65 -7.44
N MET A 54 -12.23 -16.62 -7.67
CA MET A 54 -11.52 -16.38 -8.92
C MET A 54 -10.19 -17.12 -9.00
N HIS A 55 -9.84 -17.90 -7.98
CA HIS A 55 -8.59 -18.67 -7.90
C HIS A 55 -7.33 -17.80 -7.98
N PHE A 56 -7.35 -16.64 -7.32
CA PHE A 56 -6.15 -15.81 -7.20
C PHE A 56 -5.06 -16.58 -6.45
N PRO A 57 -3.77 -16.38 -6.79
CA PRO A 57 -2.68 -16.98 -6.03
C PRO A 57 -2.75 -16.61 -4.54
N GLU A 58 -2.31 -17.54 -3.69
CA GLU A 58 -2.37 -17.35 -2.24
C GLU A 58 -1.72 -16.06 -1.77
N LYS A 59 -0.53 -15.75 -2.30
CA LYS A 59 0.19 -14.54 -1.90
C LYS A 59 -0.58 -13.27 -2.25
N LEU A 60 -1.27 -13.26 -3.38
CA LEU A 60 -2.11 -12.14 -3.78
C LEU A 60 -3.34 -12.04 -2.88
N THR A 61 -4.01 -13.16 -2.60
CA THR A 61 -5.17 -13.19 -1.72
C THR A 61 -4.80 -12.69 -0.31
N ASN A 62 -3.61 -13.06 0.17
CA ASN A 62 -3.13 -12.61 1.47
C ASN A 62 -2.96 -11.07 1.53
N ILE A 63 -2.55 -10.45 0.44
CA ILE A 63 -2.49 -8.98 0.37
C ILE A 63 -3.87 -8.36 0.59
N LEU A 64 -4.91 -8.97 0.03
CA LEU A 64 -6.27 -8.48 0.23
C LEU A 64 -6.72 -8.58 1.68
N TYR A 65 -6.26 -9.60 2.41
CA TYR A 65 -6.49 -9.74 3.84
C TYR A 65 -5.77 -8.66 4.65
N GLU A 66 -4.60 -8.25 4.19
CA GLU A 66 -3.61 -7.56 5.03
C GLU A 66 -3.49 -6.06 4.74
N TYR A 67 -3.97 -5.58 3.60
CA TYR A 67 -3.69 -4.21 3.18
C TYR A 67 -4.24 -3.16 4.17
N TYR A 68 -5.31 -3.47 4.86
CA TYR A 68 -5.93 -2.55 5.81
C TYR A 68 -5.36 -2.67 7.22
N GLY A 69 -4.72 -3.81 7.53
CA GLY A 69 -4.09 -4.06 8.81
C GLY A 69 -5.03 -4.42 9.96
N LYS A 70 -6.35 -4.47 9.72
CA LYS A 70 -7.33 -4.78 10.77
C LYS A 70 -7.67 -6.26 10.88
N LEU A 71 -7.70 -6.98 9.77
CA LEU A 71 -7.94 -8.41 9.79
C LEU A 71 -6.66 -9.17 10.16
N ARG A 72 -5.55 -8.73 9.61
CA ARG A 72 -4.24 -9.31 9.86
C ARG A 72 -3.17 -8.29 9.47
N HIS A 73 -2.08 -8.22 10.23
CA HIS A 73 -0.93 -7.41 9.84
C HIS A 73 -0.21 -8.03 8.64
N PRO A 74 0.46 -7.23 7.82
CA PRO A 74 1.21 -7.77 6.69
C PRO A 74 2.20 -8.85 7.10
N GLN A 75 2.23 -9.94 6.33
CA GLN A 75 3.07 -11.11 6.61
C GLN A 75 4.20 -11.27 5.60
N THR A 76 4.26 -10.42 4.58
CA THR A 76 5.33 -10.40 3.59
C THR A 76 5.76 -8.96 3.35
N PRO A 77 7.02 -8.73 2.86
CA PRO A 77 7.45 -7.38 2.52
C PRO A 77 6.57 -6.74 1.44
N GLU A 78 6.09 -7.53 0.47
CA GLU A 78 5.22 -7.03 -0.59
C GLU A 78 3.88 -6.56 -0.03
N SER A 79 3.30 -7.33 0.89
CA SER A 79 2.06 -6.93 1.55
C SER A 79 2.27 -5.65 2.39
N ALA A 80 3.39 -5.55 3.08
CA ALA A 80 3.75 -4.35 3.82
C ALA A 80 3.83 -3.13 2.89
N LEU A 81 4.42 -3.28 1.71
CA LEU A 81 4.52 -2.20 0.74
C LEU A 81 3.13 -1.71 0.29
N ILE A 82 2.23 -2.63 -0.01
CA ILE A 82 0.86 -2.25 -0.41
C ILE A 82 0.16 -1.51 0.74
N HIS A 83 0.33 -1.99 1.97
CA HIS A 83 -0.23 -1.31 3.15
C HIS A 83 0.31 0.12 3.27
N MET A 84 1.61 0.31 3.10
CA MET A 84 2.24 1.63 3.15
C MET A 84 1.69 2.58 2.09
N VAL A 85 1.62 2.10 0.86
CA VAL A 85 1.15 2.94 -0.26
C VAL A 85 -0.30 3.35 -0.06
N ASP A 86 -1.15 2.40 0.34
CA ASP A 86 -2.56 2.71 0.61
C ASP A 86 -2.69 3.74 1.74
N ALA A 87 -1.99 3.54 2.84
CA ALA A 87 -2.03 4.46 3.98
C ALA A 87 -1.57 5.87 3.60
N LEU A 88 -0.52 5.96 2.78
CA LEU A 88 -0.03 7.25 2.31
C LEU A 88 -1.05 7.95 1.42
N ILE A 89 -1.64 7.24 0.48
CA ILE A 89 -2.63 7.82 -0.42
C ILE A 89 -3.83 8.35 0.35
N VAL A 90 -4.33 7.56 1.30
CA VAL A 90 -5.45 7.97 2.16
C VAL A 90 -5.10 9.22 2.95
N ARG A 91 -3.90 9.26 3.53
CA ARG A 91 -3.46 10.42 4.34
C ARG A 91 -3.28 11.67 3.49
N LEU A 92 -2.66 11.53 2.32
CA LEU A 92 -2.46 12.66 1.41
C LEU A 92 -3.80 13.22 0.91
N ASP A 93 -4.73 12.36 0.56
CA ASP A 93 -6.06 12.79 0.12
C ASP A 93 -6.80 13.51 1.24
N HIS A 94 -6.71 13.02 2.46
CA HIS A 94 -7.34 13.64 3.62
C HIS A 94 -6.79 15.06 3.84
N ILE A 95 -5.49 15.22 3.77
CA ILE A 95 -4.85 16.51 3.98
C ILE A 95 -5.16 17.50 2.86
N LYS A 96 -5.17 17.04 1.60
CA LYS A 96 -5.55 17.89 0.46
C LYS A 96 -6.96 18.46 0.60
N ASN A 97 -7.85 17.72 1.24
CA ASN A 97 -9.23 18.16 1.44
C ASN A 97 -9.38 19.12 2.62
N ASP A 98 -8.50 19.04 3.62
CA ASP A 98 -8.63 19.76 4.88
C ASP A 98 -7.70 20.96 5.01
N VAL A 99 -6.57 20.96 4.30
CA VAL A 99 -5.52 21.98 4.45
C VAL A 99 -5.13 22.52 3.08
N ALA A 100 -4.86 23.82 2.98
CA ALA A 100 -4.37 24.43 1.75
C ALA A 100 -3.00 23.83 1.39
N ASP A 101 -2.79 23.55 0.09
CA ASP A 101 -1.59 22.89 -0.41
C ASP A 101 -0.30 23.59 0.01
N SER A 102 -0.31 24.92 0.10
CA SER A 102 0.87 25.72 0.46
C SER A 102 1.27 25.58 1.93
N GLU A 103 0.44 24.95 2.75
CA GLU A 103 0.66 24.90 4.21
C GLU A 103 1.34 23.62 4.68
N TRP A 104 1.70 22.71 3.78
CA TRP A 104 2.32 21.45 4.16
C TRP A 104 3.37 21.00 3.15
N ASN A 105 4.28 20.14 3.60
CA ASN A 105 5.40 19.63 2.83
C ASN A 105 5.21 18.13 2.60
N HIS A 106 5.13 17.72 1.34
CA HIS A 106 4.91 16.33 0.95
C HIS A 106 5.97 15.38 1.51
N GLU A 107 7.24 15.76 1.37
CA GLU A 107 8.34 14.91 1.80
C GLU A 107 8.29 14.66 3.31
N ILE A 108 8.09 15.70 4.10
CA ILE A 108 8.01 15.58 5.56
C ILE A 108 6.82 14.70 5.93
N LEU A 109 5.67 14.90 5.29
CA LEU A 109 4.47 14.13 5.57
C LEU A 109 4.67 12.64 5.26
N ILE A 110 5.30 12.33 4.13
CA ILE A 110 5.58 10.93 3.75
C ILE A 110 6.51 10.30 4.78
N ILE A 111 7.59 10.98 5.15
CA ILE A 111 8.55 10.47 6.14
C ILE A 111 7.87 10.24 7.48
N GLN A 112 7.08 11.19 7.96
CA GLN A 112 6.37 11.07 9.23
C GLN A 112 5.39 9.90 9.21
N THR A 113 4.61 9.76 8.13
CA THR A 113 3.63 8.68 8.01
C THR A 113 4.30 7.31 8.02
N LEU A 114 5.38 7.15 7.23
CA LEU A 114 6.10 5.88 7.18
C LEU A 114 6.74 5.55 8.52
N ASN A 115 7.30 6.54 9.21
CA ASN A 115 7.89 6.33 10.53
C ASN A 115 6.84 5.93 11.57
N GLU A 116 5.68 6.55 11.54
CA GLU A 116 4.57 6.19 12.44
C GLU A 116 4.11 4.75 12.18
N LEU A 117 3.95 4.36 10.93
CA LEU A 117 3.55 3.00 10.58
C LEU A 117 4.58 1.98 11.02
N SER A 118 5.86 2.26 10.78
CA SER A 118 6.95 1.36 11.18
C SER A 118 7.02 1.23 12.70
N SER A 119 6.86 2.33 13.42
CA SER A 119 6.94 2.34 14.90
C SER A 119 5.73 1.69 15.56
N SER A 120 4.62 1.58 14.85
CA SER A 120 3.39 1.01 15.41
C SER A 120 3.44 -0.51 15.58
N GLY A 121 4.44 -1.17 15.01
CA GLY A 121 4.53 -2.63 14.98
C GLY A 121 3.81 -3.28 13.81
N MET A 122 3.22 -2.49 12.93
CA MET A 122 2.43 -3.00 11.80
C MET A 122 3.22 -3.96 10.91
N TYR A 123 4.52 -3.73 10.74
CA TYR A 123 5.35 -4.50 9.82
C TYR A 123 6.29 -5.50 10.50
N ASP A 124 6.14 -5.69 11.82
CA ASP A 124 7.04 -6.55 12.59
C ASP A 124 7.08 -7.99 12.11
N GLU A 125 5.96 -8.49 11.58
CA GLU A 125 5.84 -9.88 11.12
C GLU A 125 6.05 -10.04 9.63
N SER A 126 6.31 -8.93 8.91
CA SER A 126 6.33 -8.92 7.45
C SER A 126 7.63 -9.41 6.83
N GLY A 127 8.70 -9.47 7.59
CA GLY A 127 10.03 -9.73 7.02
C GLY A 127 10.63 -8.53 6.29
N LEU A 128 9.98 -7.36 6.37
CA LEU A 128 10.51 -6.15 5.78
C LEU A 128 11.76 -5.72 6.54
N SER A 129 12.90 -5.68 5.86
CA SER A 129 14.15 -5.24 6.48
C SER A 129 14.22 -3.72 6.56
N MET A 130 15.12 -3.19 7.39
CA MET A 130 15.40 -1.76 7.43
C MET A 130 15.89 -1.27 6.06
N ASN A 131 16.68 -2.08 5.36
CA ASN A 131 17.16 -1.74 4.03
C ASN A 131 16.00 -1.61 3.02
N HIS A 132 15.05 -2.55 3.06
CA HIS A 132 13.83 -2.45 2.25
C HIS A 132 13.08 -1.15 2.56
N PHE A 133 12.86 -0.91 3.84
CA PHE A 133 12.12 0.26 4.31
C PHE A 133 12.75 1.57 3.84
N LEU A 134 14.06 1.71 3.99
CA LEU A 134 14.76 2.92 3.60
C LEU A 134 14.71 3.14 2.09
N LYS A 135 14.84 2.10 1.30
CA LYS A 135 14.75 2.20 -0.16
C LYS A 135 13.35 2.58 -0.62
N ILE A 136 12.32 2.02 0.00
CA ILE A 136 10.93 2.38 -0.28
C ILE A 136 10.70 3.85 0.08
N ARG A 137 11.12 4.27 1.26
CA ARG A 137 10.98 5.64 1.73
C ARG A 137 11.66 6.64 0.79
N ASP A 138 12.89 6.35 0.40
CA ASP A 138 13.64 7.22 -0.51
C ASP A 138 12.94 7.34 -1.86
N TYR A 139 12.45 6.24 -2.39
CA TYR A 139 11.70 6.27 -3.64
C TYR A 139 10.43 7.11 -3.51
N LEU A 140 9.63 6.86 -2.48
CA LEU A 140 8.33 7.53 -2.31
C LEU A 140 8.48 9.04 -2.07
N THR A 141 9.53 9.47 -1.37
CA THR A 141 9.76 10.89 -1.13
C THR A 141 10.18 11.65 -2.40
N LYS A 142 10.76 10.94 -3.35
CA LYS A 142 11.21 11.54 -4.62
C LYS A 142 10.17 11.44 -5.74
N GLU A 143 9.12 10.64 -5.55
CA GLU A 143 8.16 10.35 -6.61
C GLU A 143 7.15 11.49 -6.81
N GLU A 144 7.09 11.99 -8.04
CA GLU A 144 6.17 13.07 -8.40
C GLU A 144 4.70 12.63 -8.36
N LEU A 145 4.43 11.34 -8.53
CA LEU A 145 3.05 10.84 -8.56
C LEU A 145 2.30 11.07 -7.25
N LEU A 146 3.03 11.18 -6.13
CA LEU A 146 2.44 11.43 -4.82
C LEU A 146 2.30 12.92 -4.50
N LYS A 147 2.86 13.76 -5.32
CA LYS A 147 2.81 15.21 -5.19
C LYS A 147 1.72 15.80 -6.08
#